data_b2d35fda94cebbc0a40db5c024331846
#
_entry.id   b2d35fda94cebbc0a40db5c024331846
#
_cell.length_a   1.000
_cell.length_b   1.000
_cell.length_c   1.000
_cell.angle_alpha   90.00
_cell.angle_beta   90.00
_cell.angle_gamma   90.00
#
_symmetry.space_group_name_H-M   'P 1'
#
loop_
_entity.id
_entity.type
_entity.pdbx_description
1 polymer ?
#
loop_
_entity_poly.entity_id
_entity_poly.type
_entity_poly.pdbx_seq_one_letter_code
_entity_poly.pdbx_strand_id
1 'polypeptide(L)'
;MKKQLLNSCIALCCAISFCVVLHGCKKTPGLKTPANAAIPSGFRGLSSTPAAYPCFSITNVFSSKVLEVRGDSTLLKAQSTPANVQQYTNLNFGVGISANQKWYLIQQGTGAITNTTPFKIMNVETGMFLEAPNGTSGTQLWDDHANVFPSQIWYLQLVSGQTYYVIKNANGLVLTDHGNSTADGAPITEETAAGTTAQDWSLTNITNEAYRDDVVVGFFHRGNVTNTTVAFDQGNSIPLTYSTNSGKVLWITEDAYASSQLQSNGQLYCQVFSYHNSGILQPSTTNWTSSSAPNITTTSNAGTGINELEIIKSPGAHNSTYSWPGAGVEIGGNVYLVNYESANGSTPANQVLYNIAETAGSTTWGSATRLTPGGMSGQTKITYTVGMIKKTAGDTVYVYGAESVYFNTSDIFLARYPTNNPTAWSFWRGHSWASTPDTTSTASGALTIGSGTTAQANCGISYVNGKYVMMQMDLGYFCDPSTHGIYLSTATSPFGPFTAPKLVYTINDTYNGHLARYYTPTIHGEFANGLNELLLTYCLNYNAAGGSCSTITCFNNNQDPNFYQIKAVRVPYVLVGL
;
A
#
# COMPACT_ATOMS: atom_id res chain seq x y z
N MET A 1 34.59 36.42 -37.87
CA MET A 1 35.59 35.74 -38.73
C MET A 1 35.35 34.26 -38.66
N LYS A 2 34.87 33.76 -39.76
CA LYS A 2 35.26 32.52 -40.46
C LYS A 2 35.09 31.23 -39.66
N LYS A 3 34.10 30.45 -40.04
CA LYS A 3 33.92 29.45 -41.11
C LYS A 3 34.19 28.06 -40.59
N GLN A 4 33.14 27.22 -40.54
CA GLN A 4 32.71 26.21 -41.53
C GLN A 4 33.66 25.01 -41.66
N LEU A 5 33.06 23.83 -41.48
CA LEU A 5 32.88 22.75 -42.46
C LEU A 5 32.41 21.51 -41.69
N LEU A 6 31.25 20.99 -41.86
CA LEU A 6 30.54 20.32 -42.98
C LEU A 6 31.24 19.05 -43.50
N ASN A 7 30.48 18.02 -43.49
CA ASN A 7 30.41 16.83 -44.34
C ASN A 7 30.59 15.53 -43.58
N SER A 8 29.69 14.68 -43.62
CA SER A 8 28.83 14.01 -44.60
C SER A 8 29.00 12.49 -44.52
N CYS A 9 27.90 11.84 -44.39
CA CYS A 9 27.48 10.60 -45.03
C CYS A 9 28.34 9.35 -44.88
N ILE A 10 27.71 8.26 -44.50
CA ILE A 10 27.22 7.26 -45.45
C ILE A 10 26.40 6.21 -44.73
N ALA A 11 25.21 5.98 -45.23
CA ALA A 11 24.37 4.83 -44.89
C ALA A 11 25.01 3.56 -45.44
N LEU A 12 25.06 2.52 -44.63
CA LEU A 12 25.30 1.17 -45.13
C LEU A 12 24.26 0.21 -44.57
N CYS A 13 23.30 -0.13 -45.38
CA CYS A 13 22.42 -1.28 -45.20
C CYS A 13 23.25 -2.56 -45.21
N CYS A 14 23.19 -3.34 -44.16
CA CYS A 14 23.52 -4.77 -44.22
C CYS A 14 22.35 -5.57 -43.71
N ALA A 15 21.66 -6.21 -44.63
CA ALA A 15 20.74 -7.29 -44.36
C ALA A 15 21.50 -8.47 -43.76
N ILE A 16 21.12 -8.88 -42.56
CA ILE A 16 21.58 -10.14 -41.98
C ILE A 16 20.41 -11.11 -42.01
N SER A 17 20.59 -12.15 -42.83
CA SER A 17 19.75 -13.32 -42.94
C SER A 17 19.57 -14.01 -41.57
N PHE A 18 18.32 -14.22 -41.18
CA PHE A 18 17.95 -15.08 -40.07
C PHE A 18 18.16 -16.55 -40.50
N CYS A 19 19.20 -17.21 -40.00
CA CYS A 19 19.30 -18.66 -39.99
C CYS A 19 18.54 -19.18 -38.73
N VAL A 20 17.34 -19.69 -38.98
CA VAL A 20 16.61 -20.48 -37.98
C VAL A 20 17.30 -21.85 -37.84
N VAL A 21 18.04 -22.05 -36.77
CA VAL A 21 18.55 -23.39 -36.42
C VAL A 21 17.50 -24.03 -35.51
N LEU A 22 16.73 -24.93 -36.08
CA LEU A 22 15.87 -25.86 -35.35
C LEU A 22 16.75 -26.87 -34.58
N HIS A 23 16.90 -26.67 -33.27
CA HIS A 23 17.47 -27.70 -32.39
C HIS A 23 16.34 -28.62 -31.93
N GLY A 24 16.43 -29.86 -32.38
CA GLY A 24 15.49 -30.93 -32.06
C GLY A 24 15.48 -31.27 -30.57
N CYS A 25 14.27 -31.44 -30.02
CA CYS A 25 14.04 -31.98 -28.68
C CYS A 25 14.72 -33.34 -28.49
N LYS A 26 15.73 -33.39 -27.61
CA LYS A 26 16.22 -34.66 -27.07
C LYS A 26 15.28 -35.13 -25.98
N LYS A 27 14.71 -36.32 -26.16
CA LYS A 27 13.93 -37.03 -25.13
C LYS A 27 14.80 -37.28 -23.89
N THR A 28 14.38 -36.77 -22.75
CA THR A 28 15.00 -37.00 -21.44
C THR A 28 14.69 -38.42 -20.96
N PRO A 29 15.64 -39.19 -20.42
CA PRO A 29 15.38 -40.51 -19.83
C PRO A 29 14.50 -40.38 -18.57
N GLY A 30 13.49 -41.25 -18.45
CA GLY A 30 12.53 -41.25 -17.37
C GLY A 30 13.18 -41.37 -15.98
N LEU A 31 12.89 -40.40 -15.12
CA LEU A 31 13.21 -40.44 -13.69
C LEU A 31 12.38 -41.53 -12.99
N LYS A 32 13.03 -42.40 -12.23
CA LYS A 32 12.38 -43.34 -11.32
C LYS A 32 11.73 -42.53 -10.16
N THR A 33 10.44 -42.76 -9.95
CA THR A 33 9.66 -42.15 -8.88
C THR A 33 10.11 -42.61 -7.50
N PRO A 34 10.51 -41.73 -6.57
CA PRO A 34 10.71 -42.10 -5.16
C PRO A 34 9.35 -42.22 -4.45
N ALA A 35 9.28 -43.07 -3.43
CA ALA A 35 8.07 -43.34 -2.66
C ALA A 35 7.55 -42.08 -1.92
N ASN A 36 6.22 -41.96 -1.82
CA ASN A 36 5.51 -40.87 -1.16
C ASN A 36 5.96 -40.67 0.30
N ALA A 37 6.61 -39.55 0.59
CA ALA A 37 6.81 -39.05 1.95
C ALA A 37 5.64 -38.15 2.34
N ALA A 38 5.16 -38.28 3.58
CA ALA A 38 4.07 -37.45 4.10
C ALA A 38 4.50 -35.98 4.26
N ILE A 39 3.72 -35.06 3.74
CA ILE A 39 3.94 -33.60 3.81
C ILE A 39 3.41 -33.03 5.12
N PRO A 40 4.08 -32.04 5.75
CA PRO A 40 3.65 -31.45 7.00
C PRO A 40 2.24 -30.84 6.95
N SER A 41 1.56 -30.80 8.10
CA SER A 41 0.16 -30.39 8.28
C SER A 41 -0.18 -28.96 7.84
N GLY A 42 0.80 -28.10 7.59
CA GLY A 42 0.62 -26.73 7.06
C GLY A 42 0.08 -26.67 5.62
N PHE A 43 0.18 -27.78 4.87
CA PHE A 43 -0.36 -27.89 3.51
C PHE A 43 -1.78 -28.48 3.45
N ARG A 44 -2.39 -28.79 4.59
CA ARG A 44 -3.75 -29.34 4.63
C ARG A 44 -4.77 -28.22 4.53
N GLY A 45 -5.44 -28.12 3.40
CA GLY A 45 -6.65 -27.31 3.26
C GLY A 45 -6.68 -26.30 2.13
N LEU A 46 -6.16 -26.65 0.96
CA LEU A 46 -6.49 -25.91 -0.26
C LEU A 46 -7.92 -26.30 -0.68
N SER A 47 -8.90 -25.55 -0.14
CA SER A 47 -10.30 -25.56 -0.57
C SER A 47 -10.43 -24.89 -1.93
N SER A 48 -11.42 -25.29 -2.73
CA SER A 48 -11.71 -24.83 -4.10
C SER A 48 -12.26 -23.41 -4.27
N THR A 49 -12.23 -22.58 -3.25
CA THR A 49 -12.32 -21.12 -3.34
C THR A 49 -10.90 -20.59 -3.61
N PRO A 50 -10.71 -19.45 -4.31
CA PRO A 50 -9.39 -18.85 -4.43
C PRO A 50 -8.89 -18.45 -3.05
N ALA A 51 -8.39 -19.46 -2.33
CA ALA A 51 -7.76 -19.30 -1.04
C ALA A 51 -6.45 -18.53 -1.26
N ALA A 52 -6.14 -17.62 -0.37
CA ALA A 52 -4.82 -17.01 -0.29
C ALA A 52 -3.74 -18.11 -0.43
N TYR A 53 -2.81 -17.91 -1.33
CA TYR A 53 -1.68 -18.85 -1.44
C TYR A 53 -0.94 -18.90 -0.10
N PRO A 54 -0.53 -20.09 0.36
CA PRO A 54 0.23 -20.17 1.59
C PRO A 54 1.53 -19.37 1.44
N CYS A 55 1.79 -18.51 2.42
CA CYS A 55 2.93 -17.61 2.46
C CYS A 55 3.96 -18.11 3.47
N PHE A 56 5.23 -18.09 3.07
CA PHE A 56 6.32 -18.63 3.88
C PHE A 56 7.50 -17.67 3.99
N SER A 57 8.18 -17.71 5.13
CA SER A 57 9.59 -17.39 5.25
C SER A 57 10.39 -18.65 4.93
N ILE A 58 11.39 -18.53 4.07
CA ILE A 58 12.24 -19.65 3.59
C ILE A 58 13.62 -19.43 4.20
N THR A 59 14.01 -20.28 5.16
CA THR A 59 15.24 -20.13 5.96
C THR A 59 16.25 -21.19 5.60
N ASN A 60 17.48 -20.80 5.29
CA ASN A 60 18.57 -21.76 5.05
C ASN A 60 18.98 -22.45 6.35
N VAL A 61 19.16 -23.76 6.31
CA VAL A 61 19.48 -24.57 7.50
C VAL A 61 20.92 -24.34 7.97
N PHE A 62 21.85 -24.08 7.06
CA PHE A 62 23.24 -23.82 7.39
C PHE A 62 23.44 -22.44 8.02
N SER A 63 23.01 -21.39 7.34
CA SER A 63 23.28 -20.01 7.72
C SER A 63 22.28 -19.45 8.73
N SER A 64 21.10 -20.08 8.87
CA SER A 64 19.93 -19.57 9.60
C SER A 64 19.41 -18.20 9.07
N LYS A 65 19.79 -17.84 7.85
CA LYS A 65 19.31 -16.63 7.17
C LYS A 65 18.14 -16.94 6.24
N VAL A 66 17.33 -15.93 5.98
CA VAL A 66 16.14 -16.06 5.13
C VAL A 66 16.46 -15.73 3.68
N LEU A 67 15.71 -16.37 2.77
CA LEU A 67 15.70 -16.05 1.36
C LEU A 67 15.05 -14.69 1.14
N GLU A 68 15.71 -13.83 0.39
CA GLU A 68 15.30 -12.44 0.21
C GLU A 68 15.57 -11.97 -1.23
N VAL A 69 14.65 -11.17 -1.78
CA VAL A 69 14.97 -10.36 -2.95
C VAL A 69 15.82 -9.18 -2.51
N ARG A 70 16.93 -8.96 -3.17
CA ARG A 70 17.83 -7.85 -2.87
C ARG A 70 17.11 -6.52 -3.08
N GLY A 71 16.82 -5.82 -2.02
CA GLY A 71 16.19 -4.51 -2.02
C GLY A 71 16.82 -3.60 -0.99
N ASP A 72 16.82 -2.31 -1.28
CA ASP A 72 17.13 -1.31 -0.29
C ASP A 72 15.85 -1.08 0.51
N SER A 73 15.87 -1.30 1.82
CA SER A 73 14.70 -1.17 2.71
C SER A 73 14.04 0.22 2.68
N THR A 74 14.66 1.17 2.01
CA THR A 74 14.17 2.55 1.87
C THR A 74 13.67 2.89 0.46
N LEU A 75 13.95 2.07 -0.56
CA LEU A 75 13.67 2.36 -1.96
C LEU A 75 13.15 1.12 -2.67
N LEU A 76 11.95 0.69 -2.29
CA LEU A 76 11.30 -0.38 -3.03
C LEU A 76 10.77 0.19 -4.31
N LYS A 77 11.55 0.02 -5.33
CA LYS A 77 11.18 0.27 -6.70
C LYS A 77 10.10 -0.73 -7.06
N ALA A 78 9.01 -0.27 -7.65
CA ALA A 78 8.27 -1.10 -8.59
C ALA A 78 9.31 -1.55 -9.63
N GLN A 79 9.81 -2.77 -9.50
CA GLN A 79 10.95 -3.19 -10.29
C GLN A 79 10.47 -3.49 -11.70
N SER A 80 11.00 -2.76 -12.64
CA SER A 80 10.89 -3.08 -14.07
C SER A 80 11.99 -4.02 -14.54
N THR A 81 12.91 -4.41 -13.66
CA THR A 81 14.08 -5.26 -13.97
C THR A 81 14.25 -6.34 -12.91
N PRO A 82 14.66 -7.54 -13.31
CA PRO A 82 15.00 -8.62 -12.38
C PRO A 82 16.00 -8.19 -11.31
N ALA A 83 15.78 -8.60 -10.07
CA ALA A 83 16.68 -8.36 -8.96
C ALA A 83 17.30 -9.67 -8.47
N ASN A 84 18.55 -9.60 -8.00
CA ASN A 84 19.21 -10.76 -7.44
C ASN A 84 18.53 -11.23 -6.16
N VAL A 85 18.47 -12.53 -5.98
CA VAL A 85 18.04 -13.18 -4.75
C VAL A 85 19.25 -13.50 -3.90
N GLN A 86 19.18 -13.16 -2.63
CA GLN A 86 20.24 -13.31 -1.65
C GLN A 86 19.71 -13.93 -0.36
N GLN A 87 20.59 -14.23 0.57
CA GLN A 87 20.21 -14.48 1.95
C GLN A 87 20.45 -13.24 2.81
N TYR A 88 19.65 -13.09 3.84
CA TYR A 88 19.78 -11.96 4.78
C TYR A 88 19.26 -12.34 6.18
N THR A 89 19.70 -11.59 7.19
CA THR A 89 19.13 -11.68 8.53
C THR A 89 17.61 -11.47 8.46
N ASN A 90 16.85 -12.26 9.19
CA ASN A 90 15.40 -12.10 9.26
C ASN A 90 15.06 -10.71 9.83
N LEU A 91 14.47 -9.87 8.98
CA LEU A 91 14.07 -8.52 9.34
C LEU A 91 12.63 -8.55 9.88
N ASN A 92 12.47 -9.01 11.12
CA ASN A 92 11.21 -8.88 11.82
C ASN A 92 10.97 -7.42 12.17
N PHE A 93 10.15 -6.74 11.39
CA PHE A 93 9.69 -5.40 11.71
C PHE A 93 8.36 -5.50 12.47
N GLY A 94 8.44 -5.40 13.81
CA GLY A 94 7.26 -5.44 14.67
C GLY A 94 6.57 -6.79 14.71
N VAL A 95 5.31 -6.83 14.30
CA VAL A 95 4.51 -8.05 14.14
C VAL A 95 4.50 -8.45 12.67
N GLY A 96 5.63 -8.77 12.10
CA GLY A 96 5.66 -9.17 10.70
C GLY A 96 7.06 -9.29 10.14
N ILE A 97 7.18 -10.01 9.04
CA ILE A 97 8.42 -10.17 8.28
C ILE A 97 8.40 -9.16 7.14
N SER A 98 9.55 -8.61 6.78
CA SER A 98 9.67 -7.72 5.62
C SER A 98 9.14 -8.41 4.36
N ALA A 99 8.41 -7.68 3.51
CA ALA A 99 7.72 -8.24 2.36
C ALA A 99 8.68 -8.89 1.34
N ASN A 100 9.91 -8.37 1.21
CA ASN A 100 10.95 -8.95 0.36
C ASN A 100 11.50 -10.30 0.85
N GLN A 101 11.19 -10.69 2.10
CA GLN A 101 11.52 -11.98 2.73
C GLN A 101 10.32 -12.92 2.81
N LYS A 102 9.17 -12.54 2.22
CA LYS A 102 7.95 -13.34 2.17
C LYS A 102 7.74 -13.93 0.78
N TRP A 103 7.33 -15.20 0.75
CA TRP A 103 7.20 -15.94 -0.50
C TRP A 103 5.90 -16.73 -0.54
N TYR A 104 5.09 -16.53 -1.57
CA TYR A 104 3.94 -17.38 -1.87
C TYR A 104 4.37 -18.63 -2.60
N LEU A 105 3.93 -19.79 -2.14
CA LEU A 105 4.09 -21.06 -2.84
C LEU A 105 2.82 -21.34 -3.65
N ILE A 106 2.90 -21.16 -4.95
CA ILE A 106 1.77 -21.26 -5.88
C ILE A 106 1.85 -22.58 -6.61
N GLN A 107 1.04 -23.55 -6.16
CA GLN A 107 0.96 -24.87 -6.80
C GLN A 107 0.53 -24.73 -8.27
N GLN A 108 1.22 -25.37 -9.16
CA GLN A 108 0.87 -25.45 -10.56
C GLN A 108 0.04 -26.72 -10.81
N GLY A 109 -1.23 -26.52 -11.19
CA GLY A 109 -2.19 -27.62 -11.32
C GLY A 109 -2.99 -27.90 -10.05
N THR A 110 -3.83 -28.93 -10.10
CA THR A 110 -4.73 -29.36 -9.02
C THR A 110 -4.35 -30.75 -8.55
N GLY A 111 -4.51 -31.02 -7.27
CA GLY A 111 -4.28 -32.36 -6.68
C GLY A 111 -3.49 -32.30 -5.37
N ALA A 112 -3.22 -33.49 -4.82
CA ALA A 112 -2.43 -33.61 -3.60
C ALA A 112 -0.97 -33.19 -3.84
N ILE A 113 -0.38 -32.49 -2.88
CA ILE A 113 1.00 -32.06 -2.94
C ILE A 113 1.91 -33.26 -2.63
N THR A 114 2.89 -33.47 -3.51
CA THR A 114 3.92 -34.52 -3.42
C THR A 114 5.29 -33.91 -3.72
N ASN A 115 6.35 -34.67 -3.56
CA ASN A 115 7.73 -34.26 -3.92
C ASN A 115 7.91 -33.90 -5.42
N THR A 116 6.93 -34.23 -6.26
CA THR A 116 6.91 -33.93 -7.70
C THR A 116 5.88 -32.88 -8.08
N THR A 117 5.20 -32.29 -7.12
CA THR A 117 4.25 -31.21 -7.38
C THR A 117 5.03 -29.95 -7.76
N PRO A 118 4.74 -29.36 -8.95
CA PRO A 118 5.40 -28.14 -9.37
C PRO A 118 4.80 -26.92 -8.66
N PHE A 119 5.68 -26.00 -8.28
CA PHE A 119 5.33 -24.70 -7.70
C PHE A 119 5.98 -23.58 -8.49
N LYS A 120 5.32 -22.42 -8.51
CA LYS A 120 5.98 -21.13 -8.67
C LYS A 120 6.14 -20.49 -7.30
N ILE A 121 7.28 -19.85 -7.07
CA ILE A 121 7.62 -19.18 -5.81
C ILE A 121 7.62 -17.69 -6.10
N MET A 122 6.60 -16.96 -5.61
CA MET A 122 6.42 -15.54 -5.89
C MET A 122 6.80 -14.70 -4.67
N ASN A 123 7.65 -13.70 -4.87
CA ASN A 123 7.98 -12.75 -3.81
C ASN A 123 6.79 -11.83 -3.54
N VAL A 124 6.50 -11.56 -2.27
CA VAL A 124 5.35 -10.76 -1.86
C VAL A 124 5.54 -9.28 -2.21
N GLU A 125 6.78 -8.78 -2.11
CA GLU A 125 7.11 -7.38 -2.38
C GLU A 125 7.07 -7.04 -3.86
N THR A 126 7.76 -7.85 -4.67
CA THR A 126 7.93 -7.55 -6.09
C THR A 126 6.79 -8.08 -6.95
N GLY A 127 6.04 -9.08 -6.46
CA GLY A 127 5.09 -9.83 -7.27
C GLY A 127 5.74 -10.65 -8.39
N MET A 128 7.08 -10.73 -8.40
CA MET A 128 7.87 -11.49 -9.36
C MET A 128 8.18 -12.90 -8.84
N PHE A 129 8.68 -13.75 -9.70
CA PHE A 129 8.87 -15.17 -9.42
C PHE A 129 10.34 -15.51 -9.33
N LEU A 130 10.70 -16.34 -8.34
CA LEU A 130 12.03 -16.92 -8.22
C LEU A 130 12.38 -17.67 -9.50
N GLU A 131 13.47 -17.28 -10.13
CA GLU A 131 13.91 -17.79 -11.41
C GLU A 131 15.35 -18.29 -11.41
N ALA A 132 15.53 -19.45 -12.04
CA ALA A 132 16.82 -20.08 -12.33
C ALA A 132 17.17 -19.84 -13.82
N PRO A 133 17.92 -18.77 -14.15
CA PRO A 133 17.95 -18.24 -15.52
C PRO A 133 18.59 -19.14 -16.56
N ASN A 134 19.59 -19.95 -16.19
CA ASN A 134 20.45 -20.62 -17.17
C ASN A 134 20.50 -22.15 -17.05
N GLY A 135 20.03 -22.75 -15.96
CA GLY A 135 20.18 -24.18 -15.70
C GLY A 135 21.64 -24.63 -15.61
N THR A 136 22.55 -23.73 -15.22
CA THR A 136 23.98 -23.98 -15.05
C THR A 136 24.35 -23.86 -13.58
N SER A 137 24.97 -24.87 -13.02
CA SER A 137 25.40 -24.90 -11.61
C SER A 137 26.30 -23.70 -11.27
N GLY A 138 26.03 -23.04 -10.15
CA GLY A 138 26.71 -21.85 -9.68
C GLY A 138 26.13 -20.54 -10.21
N THR A 139 25.01 -20.59 -10.94
CA THR A 139 24.35 -19.37 -11.44
C THR A 139 23.55 -18.68 -10.34
N GLN A 140 23.73 -17.37 -10.21
CA GLN A 140 22.95 -16.51 -9.32
C GLN A 140 21.47 -16.54 -9.69
N LEU A 141 20.61 -16.74 -8.71
CA LEU A 141 19.15 -16.62 -8.88
C LEU A 141 18.71 -15.17 -8.83
N TRP A 142 17.61 -14.91 -9.49
CA TRP A 142 16.91 -13.61 -9.45
C TRP A 142 15.40 -13.79 -9.32
N ASP A 143 14.66 -12.71 -9.18
CA ASP A 143 13.22 -12.67 -9.38
C ASP A 143 12.91 -12.02 -10.72
N ASP A 144 11.91 -12.51 -11.43
CA ASP A 144 11.48 -11.97 -12.71
C ASP A 144 9.96 -12.11 -12.91
N HIS A 145 9.44 -11.40 -13.90
CA HIS A 145 8.04 -11.44 -14.29
C HIS A 145 7.58 -12.87 -14.60
N ALA A 146 6.28 -13.13 -14.43
CA ALA A 146 5.71 -14.43 -14.75
C ALA A 146 5.98 -14.80 -16.22
N ASN A 147 6.57 -15.95 -16.44
CA ASN A 147 6.79 -16.52 -17.76
C ASN A 147 6.32 -17.99 -17.82
N VAL A 148 6.34 -18.56 -19.01
CA VAL A 148 5.95 -19.97 -19.25
C VAL A 148 7.14 -20.93 -19.23
N PHE A 149 8.35 -20.44 -19.02
CA PHE A 149 9.56 -21.25 -19.05
C PHE A 149 9.75 -22.07 -17.77
N PRO A 150 10.39 -23.24 -17.88
CA PRO A 150 10.66 -24.10 -16.73
C PRO A 150 11.59 -23.49 -15.67
N SER A 151 12.26 -22.38 -16.00
CA SER A 151 13.15 -21.63 -15.10
C SER A 151 12.47 -21.13 -13.81
N GLN A 152 11.14 -20.98 -13.81
CA GLN A 152 10.35 -20.58 -12.65
C GLN A 152 9.60 -21.74 -11.97
N ILE A 153 9.89 -22.99 -12.36
CA ILE A 153 9.25 -24.18 -11.79
C ILE A 153 10.16 -24.84 -10.78
N TRP A 154 9.61 -25.01 -9.58
CA TRP A 154 10.31 -25.54 -8.41
C TRP A 154 9.57 -26.72 -7.81
N TYR A 155 10.31 -27.63 -7.18
CA TYR A 155 9.81 -28.82 -6.49
C TYR A 155 10.36 -28.83 -5.07
N LEU A 156 9.49 -29.07 -4.09
CA LEU A 156 9.85 -29.16 -2.68
C LEU A 156 10.08 -30.63 -2.32
N GLN A 157 11.31 -31.03 -2.08
CA GLN A 157 11.66 -32.39 -1.73
C GLN A 157 12.03 -32.47 -0.26
N LEU A 158 11.14 -33.08 0.55
CA LEU A 158 11.38 -33.27 1.98
C LEU A 158 12.61 -34.15 2.20
N VAL A 159 13.54 -33.67 2.99
CA VAL A 159 14.73 -34.45 3.38
C VAL A 159 14.30 -35.55 4.35
N SER A 160 14.71 -36.78 4.08
CA SER A 160 14.25 -37.93 4.84
C SER A 160 14.56 -37.81 6.33
N GLY A 161 13.51 -37.93 7.16
CA GLY A 161 13.63 -37.83 8.61
C GLY A 161 13.79 -36.42 9.16
N GLN A 162 13.64 -35.40 8.30
CA GLN A 162 13.78 -33.98 8.68
C GLN A 162 12.48 -33.19 8.47
N THR A 163 12.49 -31.93 8.90
CA THR A 163 11.38 -30.98 8.71
C THR A 163 11.69 -29.91 7.67
N TYR A 164 12.80 -30.03 6.95
CA TYR A 164 13.25 -29.09 5.94
C TYR A 164 13.36 -29.76 4.55
N TYR A 165 13.52 -28.95 3.54
CA TYR A 165 13.38 -29.33 2.14
C TYR A 165 14.62 -29.00 1.34
N VAL A 166 14.90 -29.81 0.32
CA VAL A 166 15.67 -29.38 -0.84
C VAL A 166 14.68 -28.77 -1.83
N ILE A 167 14.94 -27.54 -2.27
CA ILE A 167 14.14 -26.81 -3.26
C ILE A 167 14.83 -26.96 -4.61
N LYS A 168 14.23 -27.76 -5.50
CA LYS A 168 14.83 -28.19 -6.76
C LYS A 168 14.14 -27.55 -7.95
N ASN A 169 14.90 -27.02 -8.92
CA ASN A 169 14.33 -26.49 -10.15
C ASN A 169 14.02 -27.61 -11.17
N ALA A 170 13.36 -27.24 -12.28
CA ALA A 170 13.01 -28.18 -13.34
C ALA A 170 14.22 -28.80 -14.06
N ASN A 171 15.39 -28.18 -14.01
CA ASN A 171 16.64 -28.69 -14.59
C ASN A 171 17.38 -29.67 -13.67
N GLY A 172 16.88 -29.83 -12.46
CA GLY A 172 17.47 -30.78 -11.49
C GLY A 172 18.51 -30.15 -10.57
N LEU A 173 18.80 -28.86 -10.69
CA LEU A 173 19.66 -28.12 -9.79
C LEU A 173 18.86 -27.67 -8.54
N VAL A 174 19.56 -27.38 -7.46
CA VAL A 174 18.95 -27.06 -6.17
C VAL A 174 19.33 -25.66 -5.71
N LEU A 175 18.39 -25.02 -5.03
CA LEU A 175 18.56 -23.74 -4.35
C LEU A 175 19.67 -23.85 -3.32
N THR A 176 20.72 -23.03 -3.43
CA THR A 176 21.95 -23.17 -2.62
C THR A 176 22.39 -21.83 -2.07
N ASP A 177 22.75 -21.79 -0.79
CA ASP A 177 23.56 -20.74 -0.20
C ASP A 177 25.00 -20.88 -0.74
N HIS A 178 25.36 -19.98 -1.66
CA HIS A 178 26.62 -20.06 -2.37
C HIS A 178 27.83 -19.94 -1.44
N GLY A 179 28.70 -20.93 -1.53
CA GLY A 179 29.95 -20.95 -0.76
C GLY A 179 29.78 -21.22 0.73
N ASN A 180 28.63 -21.70 1.19
CA ASN A 180 28.31 -21.91 2.62
C ASN A 180 28.54 -20.62 3.43
N SER A 181 27.95 -19.52 2.99
CA SER A 181 28.14 -18.20 3.59
C SER A 181 27.19 -17.99 4.78
N THR A 182 27.64 -17.31 5.81
CA THR A 182 26.79 -16.80 6.91
C THR A 182 26.61 -15.29 6.85
N ALA A 183 27.11 -14.64 5.79
CA ALA A 183 27.04 -13.20 5.63
C ALA A 183 25.68 -12.75 5.07
N ASP A 184 25.23 -11.58 5.48
CA ASP A 184 24.11 -10.87 4.86
C ASP A 184 24.50 -10.45 3.43
N GLY A 185 23.55 -10.58 2.51
CA GLY A 185 23.75 -10.25 1.10
C GLY A 185 24.50 -11.32 0.31
N ALA A 186 24.81 -12.49 0.90
CA ALA A 186 25.42 -13.57 0.15
C ALA A 186 24.45 -14.10 -0.93
N PRO A 187 24.97 -14.38 -2.15
CA PRO A 187 24.14 -14.77 -3.28
C PRO A 187 23.53 -16.16 -3.07
N ILE A 188 22.31 -16.33 -3.53
CA ILE A 188 21.65 -17.63 -3.67
C ILE A 188 21.76 -18.07 -5.12
N THR A 189 22.20 -19.29 -5.33
CA THR A 189 22.51 -19.87 -6.65
C THR A 189 21.73 -21.15 -6.89
N GLU A 190 21.63 -21.56 -8.16
CA GLU A 190 21.25 -22.93 -8.53
C GLU A 190 22.52 -23.79 -8.64
N GLU A 191 22.60 -24.93 -7.94
CA GLU A 191 23.78 -25.78 -7.94
C GLU A 191 23.43 -27.26 -8.07
N THR A 192 24.43 -28.06 -8.42
CA THR A 192 24.30 -29.53 -8.37
C THR A 192 24.06 -29.97 -6.92
N ALA A 193 23.12 -30.90 -6.72
CA ALA A 193 22.81 -31.43 -5.40
C ALA A 193 24.04 -32.11 -4.78
N ALA A 194 24.51 -31.61 -3.65
CA ALA A 194 25.65 -32.10 -2.89
C ALA A 194 25.24 -32.72 -1.53
N GLY A 195 23.97 -32.57 -1.13
CA GLY A 195 23.44 -33.10 0.13
C GLY A 195 23.98 -32.36 1.37
N THR A 196 24.30 -31.09 1.24
CA THR A 196 24.81 -30.25 2.34
C THR A 196 23.68 -29.37 2.93
N THR A 197 23.83 -28.96 4.18
CA THR A 197 22.85 -28.10 4.86
C THR A 197 22.71 -26.72 4.21
N ALA A 198 23.65 -26.27 3.40
CA ALA A 198 23.54 -25.07 2.59
C ALA A 198 22.51 -25.19 1.45
N GLN A 199 22.08 -26.42 1.14
CA GLN A 199 21.04 -26.75 0.16
C GLN A 199 19.71 -27.12 0.80
N ASP A 200 19.64 -27.09 2.14
CA ASP A 200 18.46 -27.42 2.92
C ASP A 200 17.75 -26.15 3.39
N TRP A 201 16.42 -26.14 3.30
CA TRP A 201 15.60 -24.95 3.55
C TRP A 201 14.39 -25.29 4.42
N SER A 202 14.23 -24.56 5.52
CA SER A 202 13.04 -24.62 6.37
C SER A 202 11.98 -23.67 5.87
N LEU A 203 10.72 -24.13 5.87
CA LEU A 203 9.56 -23.33 5.49
C LEU A 203 8.74 -23.00 6.74
N THR A 204 8.74 -21.74 7.14
CA THR A 204 7.89 -21.25 8.24
C THR A 204 6.65 -20.57 7.66
N ASN A 205 5.47 -21.11 7.95
CA ASN A 205 4.21 -20.54 7.47
C ASN A 205 3.92 -19.22 8.17
N ILE A 206 3.75 -18.15 7.40
CA ILE A 206 3.47 -16.79 7.84
C ILE A 206 2.21 -16.20 7.17
N THR A 207 1.33 -17.05 6.65
CA THR A 207 0.13 -16.65 5.89
C THR A 207 -0.79 -15.70 6.66
N ASN A 208 -0.84 -15.80 7.97
CA ASN A 208 -1.75 -15.03 8.82
C ASN A 208 -1.07 -13.84 9.51
N GLU A 209 0.03 -13.34 8.97
CA GLU A 209 0.72 -12.18 9.54
C GLU A 209 0.51 -10.95 8.67
N ALA A 210 0.26 -9.79 9.32
CA ALA A 210 0.30 -8.51 8.62
C ALA A 210 1.73 -8.18 8.19
N TYR A 211 1.86 -7.46 7.08
CA TYR A 211 3.16 -7.10 6.52
C TYR A 211 3.11 -5.77 5.78
N ARG A 212 4.26 -5.14 5.64
CA ARG A 212 4.43 -3.92 4.87
C ARG A 212 4.32 -4.22 3.37
N ASP A 213 3.50 -3.45 2.64
CA ASP A 213 3.36 -3.55 1.18
C ASP A 213 4.17 -2.45 0.50
N ASP A 214 5.40 -2.80 0.18
CA ASP A 214 6.36 -1.86 -0.38
C ASP A 214 6.13 -1.58 -1.87
N VAL A 215 5.37 -2.40 -2.58
CA VAL A 215 4.89 -2.12 -3.94
C VAL A 215 3.96 -0.91 -3.92
N VAL A 216 3.04 -0.85 -2.97
CA VAL A 216 2.16 0.31 -2.76
C VAL A 216 2.96 1.54 -2.33
N VAL A 217 3.92 1.38 -1.42
CA VAL A 217 4.81 2.48 -1.00
C VAL A 217 5.59 3.02 -2.20
N GLY A 218 6.17 2.15 -3.02
CA GLY A 218 6.91 2.52 -4.22
C GLY A 218 6.10 3.29 -5.26
N PHE A 219 4.78 3.05 -5.35
CA PHE A 219 3.88 3.81 -6.21
C PHE A 219 3.89 5.31 -5.87
N PHE A 220 4.03 5.66 -4.61
CA PHE A 220 4.08 7.04 -4.15
C PHE A 220 5.47 7.67 -4.21
N HIS A 221 6.52 6.91 -4.49
CA HIS A 221 7.87 7.43 -4.76
C HIS A 221 7.92 8.05 -6.16
N ARG A 222 7.43 9.27 -6.29
CA ARG A 222 7.18 9.96 -7.56
C ARG A 222 8.27 10.96 -7.96
N GLY A 223 9.43 10.92 -7.34
CA GLY A 223 10.51 11.90 -7.55
C GLY A 223 11.06 11.98 -8.97
N ASN A 224 10.82 10.97 -9.80
CA ASN A 224 11.19 10.93 -11.21
C ASN A 224 10.05 11.28 -12.18
N VAL A 225 8.87 11.66 -11.65
CA VAL A 225 7.71 12.05 -12.45
C VAL A 225 7.59 13.57 -12.45
N THR A 226 7.47 14.18 -13.62
CA THR A 226 7.35 15.64 -13.77
C THR A 226 5.92 16.12 -13.59
N ASN A 227 5.73 17.36 -13.19
CA ASN A 227 4.43 18.01 -13.00
C ASN A 227 3.47 17.19 -12.12
N THR A 228 3.94 16.73 -10.99
CA THR A 228 3.21 15.85 -10.11
C THR A 228 3.43 16.19 -8.63
N THR A 229 2.52 15.68 -7.79
CA THR A 229 2.69 15.63 -6.33
C THR A 229 3.72 14.56 -5.97
N VAL A 230 4.72 14.91 -5.18
CA VAL A 230 5.85 14.01 -4.85
C VAL A 230 5.97 13.68 -3.37
N ALA A 231 5.46 14.53 -2.49
CA ALA A 231 5.40 14.30 -1.05
C ALA A 231 4.11 14.94 -0.53
N PHE A 232 3.44 14.27 0.39
CA PHE A 232 2.13 14.70 0.86
C PHE A 232 1.72 13.92 2.11
N ASP A 233 0.80 14.48 2.86
CA ASP A 233 0.08 13.74 3.88
C ASP A 233 -1.32 13.33 3.42
N GLN A 234 -1.92 12.46 4.21
CA GLN A 234 -3.15 11.76 3.93
C GLN A 234 -3.15 11.07 2.55
N GLY A 235 -3.97 10.11 2.35
CA GLY A 235 -4.12 9.40 1.08
C GLY A 235 -5.41 8.62 1.12
N ASN A 236 -6.54 9.33 0.93
CA ASN A 236 -7.83 8.68 0.76
C ASN A 236 -8.00 8.25 -0.68
N SER A 237 -8.46 7.03 -0.89
CA SER A 237 -8.75 6.49 -2.22
C SER A 237 -10.25 6.42 -2.49
N ILE A 238 -10.63 6.73 -3.71
CA ILE A 238 -12.02 6.72 -4.18
C ILE A 238 -12.07 5.88 -5.45
N PRO A 239 -12.67 4.69 -5.41
CA PRO A 239 -12.87 3.89 -6.61
C PRO A 239 -13.89 4.57 -7.53
N LEU A 240 -13.53 4.71 -8.80
CA LEU A 240 -14.34 5.37 -9.80
C LEU A 240 -15.13 4.35 -10.63
N THR A 241 -16.37 4.69 -10.94
CA THR A 241 -17.29 3.83 -11.69
C THR A 241 -17.88 4.51 -12.93
N TYR A 242 -17.60 5.81 -13.13
CA TYR A 242 -18.21 6.58 -14.19
C TYR A 242 -17.45 6.47 -15.51
N SER A 243 -18.15 6.10 -16.57
CA SER A 243 -17.68 6.14 -17.97
C SER A 243 -16.28 5.53 -18.16
N THR A 244 -15.37 6.19 -18.85
CA THR A 244 -13.99 5.74 -19.09
C THR A 244 -13.07 5.86 -17.86
N ASN A 245 -13.55 6.43 -16.77
CA ASN A 245 -12.86 6.40 -15.49
C ASN A 245 -13.20 5.15 -14.66
N SER A 246 -14.19 4.37 -15.08
CA SER A 246 -14.54 3.12 -14.40
C SER A 246 -13.35 2.19 -14.25
N GLY A 247 -13.13 1.70 -13.04
CA GLY A 247 -11.99 0.84 -12.66
C GLY A 247 -10.72 1.59 -12.28
N LYS A 248 -10.66 2.92 -12.44
CA LYS A 248 -9.59 3.76 -11.91
C LYS A 248 -9.83 4.07 -10.43
N VAL A 249 -8.80 4.56 -9.76
CA VAL A 249 -8.87 5.04 -8.38
C VAL A 249 -8.32 6.45 -8.30
N LEU A 250 -9.09 7.35 -7.69
CA LEU A 250 -8.64 8.69 -7.37
C LEU A 250 -8.08 8.71 -5.93
N TRP A 251 -6.80 9.03 -5.80
CA TRP A 251 -6.17 9.30 -4.51
C TRP A 251 -6.27 10.80 -4.20
N ILE A 252 -6.78 11.13 -3.04
CA ILE A 252 -6.87 12.49 -2.54
C ILE A 252 -5.82 12.67 -1.46
N THR A 253 -5.03 13.73 -1.57
CA THR A 253 -3.98 14.10 -0.61
C THR A 253 -4.33 15.42 0.06
N GLU A 254 -3.74 15.68 1.23
CA GLU A 254 -3.75 17.00 1.89
C GLU A 254 -2.48 17.80 1.53
N ASP A 255 -1.85 18.44 2.49
CA ASP A 255 -0.67 19.30 2.28
C ASP A 255 0.39 18.59 1.44
N ALA A 256 0.84 19.25 0.37
CA ALA A 256 1.62 18.56 -0.64
C ALA A 256 2.73 19.42 -1.28
N TYR A 257 3.76 18.73 -1.73
CA TYR A 257 4.90 19.26 -2.48
C TYR A 257 4.84 18.79 -3.94
N ALA A 258 5.15 19.71 -4.85
CA ALA A 258 5.26 19.39 -6.26
C ALA A 258 6.66 18.93 -6.65
N SER A 259 6.77 18.21 -7.77
CA SER A 259 8.04 17.76 -8.33
C SER A 259 9.01 18.89 -8.64
N SER A 260 8.53 20.11 -8.92
CA SER A 260 9.36 21.31 -9.09
C SER A 260 10.08 21.78 -7.82
N GLN A 261 9.69 21.24 -6.66
CA GLN A 261 10.35 21.50 -5.38
C GLN A 261 11.46 20.47 -5.07
N LEU A 262 11.68 19.50 -5.94
CA LEU A 262 12.81 18.57 -5.81
C LEU A 262 14.11 19.22 -6.30
N GLN A 263 15.15 19.03 -5.52
CA GLN A 263 16.52 19.33 -5.91
C GLN A 263 17.07 18.25 -6.85
N SER A 264 18.19 18.50 -7.49
CA SER A 264 18.84 17.53 -8.38
C SER A 264 19.27 16.23 -7.68
N ASN A 265 19.42 16.24 -6.35
CA ASN A 265 19.72 15.07 -5.53
C ASN A 265 18.46 14.29 -5.08
N GLY A 266 17.26 14.70 -5.52
CA GLY A 266 15.99 14.08 -5.16
C GLY A 266 15.41 14.50 -3.81
N GLN A 267 16.07 15.40 -3.09
CA GLN A 267 15.56 15.94 -1.82
C GLN A 267 14.70 17.18 -2.05
N LEU A 268 13.79 17.46 -1.13
CA LEU A 268 12.96 18.66 -1.21
C LEU A 268 13.72 19.91 -0.80
N TYR A 269 13.48 20.99 -1.53
CA TYR A 269 13.67 22.32 -0.94
C TYR A 269 12.60 22.47 0.12
N CYS A 270 12.99 22.58 1.36
CA CYS A 270 12.07 22.77 2.44
C CYS A 270 11.52 24.19 2.44
N GLN A 271 10.54 24.39 1.59
CA GLN A 271 9.67 25.55 1.56
C GLN A 271 8.32 25.15 2.15
N VAL A 272 7.42 26.10 2.27
CA VAL A 272 6.02 25.86 2.59
C VAL A 272 5.42 24.96 1.50
N PHE A 273 4.46 24.13 1.85
CA PHE A 273 3.68 23.32 0.90
C PHE A 273 3.24 24.12 -0.32
N SER A 274 3.26 23.51 -1.49
CA SER A 274 2.83 24.19 -2.71
C SER A 274 1.32 24.37 -2.75
N TYR A 275 0.59 23.41 -2.17
CA TYR A 275 -0.88 23.39 -2.14
C TYR A 275 -1.38 22.51 -0.98
N HIS A 276 -2.65 22.65 -0.64
CA HIS A 276 -3.28 22.01 0.53
C HIS A 276 -4.14 20.79 0.17
N ASN A 277 -4.19 20.41 -1.07
CA ASN A 277 -4.86 19.20 -1.53
C ASN A 277 -4.47 18.90 -2.97
N SER A 278 -4.48 17.62 -3.34
CA SER A 278 -4.30 17.22 -4.75
C SER A 278 -5.02 15.91 -5.06
N GLY A 279 -5.14 15.59 -6.33
CA GLY A 279 -5.69 14.32 -6.79
C GLY A 279 -4.73 13.58 -7.69
N ILE A 280 -4.47 12.29 -7.41
CA ILE A 280 -3.65 11.39 -8.24
C ILE A 280 -4.57 10.32 -8.81
N LEU A 281 -4.60 10.17 -10.14
CA LEU A 281 -5.48 9.24 -10.84
C LEU A 281 -4.74 7.95 -11.19
N GLN A 282 -4.90 6.91 -10.37
CA GLN A 282 -4.34 5.59 -10.61
C GLN A 282 -5.15 4.85 -11.69
N PRO A 283 -4.51 4.26 -12.71
CA PRO A 283 -5.22 3.65 -13.86
C PRO A 283 -6.09 2.45 -13.52
N SER A 284 -5.73 1.67 -12.49
CA SER A 284 -6.51 0.54 -11.98
C SER A 284 -6.02 0.14 -10.60
N THR A 285 -6.81 -0.68 -9.88
CA THR A 285 -6.44 -1.22 -8.56
C THR A 285 -5.21 -2.14 -8.57
N THR A 286 -4.78 -2.59 -9.73
CA THR A 286 -3.60 -3.46 -9.90
C THR A 286 -2.38 -2.77 -10.51
N ASN A 287 -2.52 -1.52 -10.96
CA ASN A 287 -1.42 -0.77 -11.55
C ASN A 287 -0.73 0.11 -10.50
N TRP A 288 0.42 -0.33 -10.05
CA TRP A 288 1.25 0.37 -9.07
C TRP A 288 2.48 1.05 -9.71
N THR A 289 2.38 1.44 -10.98
CA THR A 289 3.43 2.19 -11.69
C THR A 289 3.22 3.69 -11.50
N SER A 290 4.08 4.35 -10.76
CA SER A 290 3.98 5.77 -10.40
C SER A 290 3.89 6.71 -11.62
N SER A 291 4.63 6.43 -12.69
CA SER A 291 4.64 7.22 -13.92
C SER A 291 3.35 7.10 -14.75
N SER A 292 2.53 6.07 -14.50
CA SER A 292 1.24 5.88 -15.20
C SER A 292 0.06 6.59 -14.52
N ALA A 293 0.27 7.19 -13.36
CA ALA A 293 -0.77 7.83 -12.55
C ALA A 293 -0.58 9.36 -12.54
N PRO A 294 -1.21 10.10 -13.45
CA PRO A 294 -1.12 11.55 -13.50
C PRO A 294 -1.88 12.19 -12.33
N ASN A 295 -1.51 13.44 -11.97
CA ASN A 295 -2.40 14.27 -11.20
C ASN A 295 -3.62 14.69 -12.05
N ILE A 296 -4.76 14.90 -11.40
CA ILE A 296 -5.87 15.64 -12.00
C ILE A 296 -5.73 17.12 -11.72
N THR A 297 -6.31 17.95 -12.59
CA THR A 297 -6.55 19.37 -12.35
C THR A 297 -8.03 19.66 -12.52
N THR A 298 -8.48 20.86 -12.14
CA THR A 298 -9.85 21.31 -12.37
C THR A 298 -9.88 22.46 -13.38
N THR A 299 -11.01 22.66 -14.04
CA THR A 299 -11.15 23.75 -15.04
C THR A 299 -10.88 25.13 -14.48
N SER A 300 -11.07 25.34 -13.18
CA SER A 300 -10.72 26.59 -12.50
C SER A 300 -9.21 26.78 -12.29
N ASN A 301 -8.41 25.70 -12.34
CA ASN A 301 -7.00 25.70 -11.99
C ASN A 301 -6.09 25.36 -13.18
N ALA A 302 -6.62 24.83 -14.25
CA ALA A 302 -5.86 24.47 -15.44
C ALA A 302 -5.08 25.69 -15.99
N GLY A 303 -3.80 25.49 -16.30
CA GLY A 303 -2.92 26.53 -16.82
C GLY A 303 -2.37 27.52 -15.78
N THR A 304 -2.55 27.27 -14.50
CA THR A 304 -2.02 28.14 -13.42
C THR A 304 -0.62 27.72 -12.92
N GLY A 305 0.09 26.88 -13.66
CA GLY A 305 1.41 26.39 -13.28
C GLY A 305 1.33 25.39 -12.12
N ILE A 306 2.20 25.54 -11.12
CA ILE A 306 2.23 24.62 -9.96
C ILE A 306 0.88 24.51 -9.24
N ASN A 307 0.10 25.60 -9.25
CA ASN A 307 -1.20 25.64 -8.57
C ASN A 307 -2.29 24.84 -9.29
N GLU A 308 -2.06 24.38 -10.52
CA GLU A 308 -3.03 23.54 -11.22
C GLU A 308 -3.23 22.18 -10.56
N LEU A 309 -2.29 21.74 -9.74
CA LEU A 309 -2.38 20.47 -9.00
C LEU A 309 -3.29 20.55 -7.77
N GLU A 310 -3.60 21.75 -7.27
CA GLU A 310 -4.60 21.96 -6.23
C GLU A 310 -6.01 21.86 -6.81
N ILE A 311 -6.78 20.86 -6.37
CA ILE A 311 -8.11 20.59 -6.93
C ILE A 311 -9.23 21.36 -6.25
N ILE A 312 -9.05 21.78 -4.99
CA ILE A 312 -10.02 22.53 -4.21
C ILE A 312 -9.35 23.78 -3.67
N LYS A 313 -9.85 24.95 -4.09
CA LYS A 313 -9.46 26.23 -3.50
C LYS A 313 -10.50 26.65 -2.49
N SER A 314 -10.07 26.88 -1.27
CA SER A 314 -10.92 27.46 -0.24
C SER A 314 -11.40 28.86 -0.64
N PRO A 315 -12.65 29.24 -0.32
CA PRO A 315 -13.14 30.60 -0.58
C PRO A 315 -12.45 31.60 0.35
N GLY A 316 -11.39 32.18 -0.09
CA GLY A 316 -10.59 33.17 0.62
C GLY A 316 -9.32 33.50 -0.16
N ALA A 317 -8.51 34.43 0.31
CA ALA A 317 -7.21 34.69 -0.32
C ALA A 317 -6.34 33.43 -0.20
N HIS A 318 -5.79 33.03 -1.30
CA HIS A 318 -5.13 31.73 -1.54
C HIS A 318 -4.09 31.28 -0.47
N ASN A 319 -3.53 32.18 0.28
CA ASN A 319 -2.50 31.92 1.29
C ASN A 319 -3.01 32.11 2.74
N SER A 320 -4.31 32.29 2.93
CA SER A 320 -4.88 32.56 4.24
C SER A 320 -5.99 31.62 4.66
N THR A 321 -6.36 30.66 3.80
CA THR A 321 -7.43 29.71 4.10
C THR A 321 -7.07 28.34 3.54
N TYR A 322 -6.99 27.37 4.41
CA TYR A 322 -6.66 25.99 4.10
C TYR A 322 -7.93 25.20 3.82
N SER A 323 -7.90 24.29 2.84
CA SER A 323 -8.95 23.32 2.59
C SER A 323 -8.35 21.94 2.53
N TRP A 324 -8.54 21.16 3.59
CA TRP A 324 -8.05 19.80 3.69
C TRP A 324 -9.18 18.80 3.45
N PRO A 325 -9.11 18.02 2.39
CA PRO A 325 -10.09 16.98 2.11
C PRO A 325 -9.85 15.78 3.02
N GLY A 326 -10.91 15.31 3.64
CA GLY A 326 -10.95 14.00 4.28
C GLY A 326 -11.35 12.91 3.30
N ALA A 327 -12.31 12.07 3.74
CA ALA A 327 -12.84 11.00 2.91
C ALA A 327 -13.74 11.50 1.78
N GLY A 328 -13.92 10.67 0.74
CA GLY A 328 -14.79 10.97 -0.37
C GLY A 328 -15.47 9.74 -0.99
N VAL A 329 -16.46 9.99 -1.84
CA VAL A 329 -17.16 8.98 -2.64
C VAL A 329 -17.50 9.51 -4.02
N GLU A 330 -17.60 8.61 -5.01
CA GLU A 330 -18.15 8.92 -6.33
C GLU A 330 -19.65 8.60 -6.38
N ILE A 331 -20.45 9.53 -6.92
CA ILE A 331 -21.88 9.36 -7.17
C ILE A 331 -22.19 9.87 -8.58
N GLY A 332 -22.39 8.95 -9.52
CA GLY A 332 -22.87 9.27 -10.87
C GLY A 332 -21.96 10.23 -11.66
N GLY A 333 -20.66 10.06 -11.58
CA GLY A 333 -19.67 10.90 -12.26
C GLY A 333 -19.37 12.21 -11.54
N ASN A 334 -19.72 12.29 -10.26
CA ASN A 334 -19.36 13.38 -9.36
C ASN A 334 -18.62 12.83 -8.15
N VAL A 335 -17.45 13.36 -7.87
CA VAL A 335 -16.71 13.05 -6.65
C VAL A 335 -17.11 14.04 -5.57
N TYR A 336 -17.57 13.53 -4.44
CA TYR A 336 -17.91 14.30 -3.25
C TYR A 336 -16.87 14.10 -2.18
N LEU A 337 -16.29 15.20 -1.67
CA LEU A 337 -15.24 15.21 -0.66
C LEU A 337 -15.69 16.02 0.54
N VAL A 338 -15.65 15.46 1.73
CA VAL A 338 -15.79 16.24 2.96
C VAL A 338 -14.48 16.97 3.22
N ASN A 339 -14.56 18.26 3.37
CA ASN A 339 -13.41 19.12 3.61
C ASN A 339 -13.51 19.85 4.96
N TYR A 340 -12.36 19.98 5.54
CA TYR A 340 -12.10 20.81 6.71
C TYR A 340 -11.46 22.11 6.23
N GLU A 341 -12.12 23.23 6.46
CA GLU A 341 -11.59 24.56 6.13
C GLU A 341 -11.06 25.25 7.38
N SER A 342 -9.91 25.87 7.29
CA SER A 342 -9.28 26.61 8.39
C SER A 342 -8.67 27.91 7.89
N ALA A 343 -8.83 28.97 8.66
CA ALA A 343 -8.21 30.27 8.36
C ALA A 343 -6.75 30.37 8.80
N ASN A 344 -6.32 29.51 9.70
CA ASN A 344 -4.99 29.58 10.35
C ASN A 344 -4.22 28.27 10.36
N GLY A 345 -4.75 27.24 9.69
CA GLY A 345 -4.11 25.91 9.65
C GLY A 345 -4.25 25.08 10.94
N SER A 346 -4.96 25.55 11.96
CA SER A 346 -5.08 24.81 13.23
C SER A 346 -6.51 24.72 13.78
N THR A 347 -7.34 25.74 13.54
CA THR A 347 -8.70 25.81 14.07
C THR A 347 -9.72 25.64 12.93
N PRO A 348 -10.65 24.67 13.02
CA PRO A 348 -11.70 24.53 12.02
C PRO A 348 -12.56 25.79 11.96
N ALA A 349 -12.71 26.34 10.76
CA ALA A 349 -13.66 27.40 10.51
C ALA A 349 -14.99 26.81 10.00
N ASN A 350 -14.91 25.86 9.09
CA ASN A 350 -16.05 25.21 8.48
C ASN A 350 -15.76 23.74 8.17
N GLN A 351 -16.83 22.96 8.09
CA GLN A 351 -16.81 21.64 7.47
C GLN A 351 -17.84 21.65 6.34
N VAL A 352 -17.41 21.30 5.16
CA VAL A 352 -18.15 21.45 3.93
C VAL A 352 -18.02 20.22 3.06
N LEU A 353 -18.86 20.11 2.05
CA LEU A 353 -18.78 19.09 1.03
C LEU A 353 -18.39 19.77 -0.28
N TYR A 354 -17.37 19.29 -0.95
CA TYR A 354 -17.07 19.71 -2.31
C TYR A 354 -17.54 18.67 -3.30
N ASN A 355 -18.07 19.13 -4.42
CA ASN A 355 -18.44 18.33 -5.57
C ASN A 355 -17.52 18.67 -6.74
N ILE A 356 -16.92 17.67 -7.36
CA ILE A 356 -16.08 17.79 -8.55
C ILE A 356 -16.64 16.84 -9.61
N ALA A 357 -17.14 17.40 -10.73
CA ALA A 357 -17.64 16.60 -11.82
C ALA A 357 -16.48 15.97 -12.60
N GLU A 358 -16.53 14.66 -12.78
CA GLU A 358 -15.55 13.93 -13.58
C GLU A 358 -15.67 14.28 -15.07
N THR A 359 -14.55 14.35 -15.77
CA THR A 359 -14.50 14.41 -17.22
C THR A 359 -13.95 13.11 -17.77
N ALA A 360 -14.77 12.40 -18.52
CA ALA A 360 -14.42 11.11 -19.11
C ALA A 360 -13.19 11.23 -20.03
N GLY A 361 -12.17 10.39 -19.81
CA GLY A 361 -10.96 10.35 -20.62
C GLY A 361 -10.01 11.55 -20.48
N SER A 362 -10.25 12.42 -19.51
CA SER A 362 -9.44 13.61 -19.24
C SER A 362 -8.89 13.60 -17.82
N THR A 363 -7.77 14.27 -17.61
CA THR A 363 -7.24 14.62 -16.29
C THR A 363 -7.66 16.04 -15.85
N THR A 364 -8.33 16.79 -16.71
CA THR A 364 -8.94 18.08 -16.38
C THR A 364 -10.42 17.88 -16.13
N TRP A 365 -10.83 18.01 -14.88
CA TRP A 365 -12.20 17.79 -14.40
C TRP A 365 -12.94 19.12 -14.20
N GLY A 366 -14.23 19.05 -13.90
CA GLY A 366 -15.02 20.24 -13.56
C GLY A 366 -14.46 20.99 -12.35
N SER A 367 -14.79 22.27 -12.24
CA SER A 367 -14.42 23.08 -11.06
C SER A 367 -15.05 22.52 -9.80
N ALA A 368 -14.32 22.56 -8.69
CA ALA A 368 -14.84 22.17 -7.38
C ALA A 368 -15.95 23.14 -6.92
N THR A 369 -17.12 22.58 -6.67
CA THR A 369 -18.29 23.34 -6.18
C THR A 369 -18.47 23.10 -4.69
N ARG A 370 -18.43 24.16 -3.90
CA ARG A 370 -18.61 24.13 -2.45
C ARG A 370 -20.08 24.00 -2.08
N LEU A 371 -20.41 23.02 -1.25
CA LEU A 371 -21.74 22.76 -0.71
C LEU A 371 -21.69 22.81 0.83
N THR A 372 -22.72 23.34 1.45
CA THR A 372 -22.85 23.32 2.91
C THR A 372 -23.87 22.27 3.32
N PRO A 373 -23.45 21.15 3.96
CA PRO A 373 -24.39 20.14 4.44
C PRO A 373 -25.33 20.71 5.51
N GLY A 374 -26.58 20.26 5.50
CA GLY A 374 -27.55 20.63 6.53
C GLY A 374 -27.04 20.26 7.93
N GLY A 375 -27.22 21.14 8.90
CA GLY A 375 -26.77 20.95 10.28
C GLY A 375 -25.28 21.19 10.55
N MET A 376 -24.47 21.47 9.53
CA MET A 376 -23.03 21.65 9.68
C MET A 376 -22.59 23.13 9.83
N SER A 377 -23.49 24.07 9.62
CA SER A 377 -23.15 25.51 9.75
C SER A 377 -22.69 25.85 11.17
N GLY A 378 -21.46 26.35 11.30
CA GLY A 378 -20.85 26.74 12.58
C GLY A 378 -20.49 25.59 13.51
N GLN A 379 -20.67 24.35 13.08
CA GLN A 379 -20.26 23.17 13.84
C GLN A 379 -18.76 22.88 13.56
N THR A 380 -17.94 22.90 14.61
CA THR A 380 -16.48 22.73 14.54
C THR A 380 -15.94 21.65 15.50
N LYS A 381 -16.79 21.04 16.33
CA LYS A 381 -16.36 20.05 17.33
C LYS A 381 -16.10 18.68 16.73
N ILE A 382 -17.05 18.18 15.92
CA ILE A 382 -16.93 16.87 15.29
C ILE A 382 -16.38 17.06 13.89
N THR A 383 -15.22 16.47 13.59
CA THR A 383 -14.60 16.56 12.26
C THR A 383 -14.99 15.34 11.44
N TYR A 384 -15.86 15.51 10.44
CA TYR A 384 -16.43 14.42 9.62
C TYR A 384 -15.52 14.00 8.46
N THR A 385 -14.24 13.74 8.74
CA THR A 385 -13.22 13.33 7.75
C THR A 385 -12.74 11.88 7.90
N VAL A 386 -13.27 11.14 8.88
CA VAL A 386 -12.79 9.81 9.26
C VAL A 386 -13.12 8.74 8.22
N GLY A 387 -14.23 8.89 7.51
CA GLY A 387 -14.60 7.96 6.44
C GLY A 387 -15.91 8.33 5.77
N MET A 388 -16.01 8.07 4.47
CA MET A 388 -17.25 8.13 3.71
C MET A 388 -17.50 6.79 3.02
N ILE A 389 -18.70 6.25 3.20
CA ILE A 389 -19.04 4.93 2.70
C ILE A 389 -20.34 4.98 1.91
N LYS A 390 -20.24 4.67 0.60
CA LYS A 390 -21.37 4.38 -0.27
C LYS A 390 -21.33 2.91 -0.63
N LYS A 391 -22.33 2.14 -0.23
CA LYS A 391 -22.46 0.75 -0.70
C LYS A 391 -22.90 0.74 -2.16
N THR A 392 -22.40 -0.19 -2.95
CA THR A 392 -22.68 -0.31 -4.39
C THR A 392 -24.17 -0.35 -4.72
N ALA A 393 -24.97 -1.02 -3.90
CA ALA A 393 -26.43 -1.14 -4.07
C ALA A 393 -27.23 -0.17 -3.19
N GLY A 394 -26.58 0.83 -2.55
CA GLY A 394 -27.23 1.72 -1.60
C GLY A 394 -27.51 3.11 -2.19
N ASP A 395 -28.58 3.72 -1.71
CA ASP A 395 -28.98 5.12 -1.96
C ASP A 395 -28.50 6.09 -0.86
N THR A 396 -27.73 5.58 0.10
CA THR A 396 -27.28 6.30 1.29
C THR A 396 -25.76 6.31 1.38
N VAL A 397 -25.21 7.47 1.66
CA VAL A 397 -23.81 7.64 2.04
C VAL A 397 -23.73 7.80 3.56
N TYR A 398 -22.89 7.00 4.20
CA TYR A 398 -22.54 7.14 5.61
C TYR A 398 -21.24 7.94 5.74
N VAL A 399 -21.21 8.89 6.67
CA VAL A 399 -20.08 9.78 6.91
C VAL A 399 -19.68 9.70 8.37
N TYR A 400 -18.43 9.40 8.64
CA TYR A 400 -17.91 9.25 10.00
C TYR A 400 -17.09 10.45 10.39
N GLY A 401 -17.25 10.88 11.65
CA GLY A 401 -16.51 11.98 12.23
C GLY A 401 -15.92 11.63 13.57
N ALA A 402 -14.94 12.39 14.00
CA ALA A 402 -14.28 12.26 15.30
C ALA A 402 -14.36 13.57 16.08
N GLU A 403 -14.55 13.46 17.39
CA GLU A 403 -14.36 14.55 18.35
C GLU A 403 -13.26 14.12 19.34
N SER A 404 -12.21 14.94 19.45
CA SER A 404 -11.14 14.70 20.42
C SER A 404 -11.68 14.82 21.85
N VAL A 405 -11.58 13.75 22.64
CA VAL A 405 -11.99 13.71 24.04
C VAL A 405 -10.83 14.09 24.95
N TYR A 406 -9.70 13.45 24.69
CA TYR A 406 -8.42 13.74 25.28
C TYR A 406 -7.38 13.84 24.18
N PHE A 407 -6.21 14.27 24.54
CA PHE A 407 -5.06 14.43 23.69
C PHE A 407 -4.75 13.18 22.79
N ASN A 408 -5.03 11.97 23.24
CA ASN A 408 -4.74 10.73 22.54
C ASN A 408 -5.97 9.85 22.26
N THR A 409 -7.17 10.38 22.42
CA THR A 409 -8.41 9.61 22.22
C THR A 409 -9.50 10.46 21.56
N SER A 410 -10.40 9.81 20.85
CA SER A 410 -11.54 10.44 20.18
C SER A 410 -12.81 9.63 20.33
N ASP A 411 -13.94 10.29 20.43
CA ASP A 411 -15.24 9.67 20.22
C ASP A 411 -15.62 9.74 18.73
N ILE A 412 -16.23 8.68 18.22
CA ILE A 412 -16.58 8.53 16.81
C ILE A 412 -18.08 8.72 16.64
N PHE A 413 -18.46 9.54 15.67
CA PHE A 413 -19.83 9.91 15.33
C PHE A 413 -20.18 9.51 13.91
N LEU A 414 -21.49 9.38 13.64
CA LEU A 414 -22.02 8.99 12.35
C LEU A 414 -23.04 10.01 11.84
N ALA A 415 -22.88 10.40 10.58
CA ALA A 415 -23.88 11.08 9.80
C ALA A 415 -24.22 10.26 8.54
N ARG A 416 -25.28 10.65 7.84
CA ARG A 416 -25.66 10.10 6.54
C ARG A 416 -26.37 11.12 5.68
N TYR A 417 -26.35 10.90 4.37
CA TYR A 417 -27.18 11.62 3.40
C TYR A 417 -27.61 10.70 2.25
N PRO A 418 -28.74 10.98 1.57
CA PRO A 418 -29.15 10.21 0.40
C PRO A 418 -28.33 10.62 -0.84
N THR A 419 -27.99 9.68 -1.70
CA THR A 419 -27.18 9.92 -2.90
C THR A 419 -27.78 10.95 -3.86
N ASN A 420 -29.11 11.09 -3.89
CA ASN A 420 -29.81 12.06 -4.72
C ASN A 420 -29.89 13.48 -4.11
N ASN A 421 -29.47 13.66 -2.86
CA ASN A 421 -29.40 14.97 -2.20
C ASN A 421 -28.24 15.04 -1.20
N PRO A 422 -27.00 15.28 -1.69
CA PRO A 422 -25.79 15.25 -0.86
C PRO A 422 -25.72 16.30 0.26
N THR A 423 -26.61 17.27 0.29
CA THR A 423 -26.69 18.27 1.36
C THR A 423 -27.72 17.94 2.45
N ALA A 424 -28.58 16.94 2.24
CA ALA A 424 -29.60 16.54 3.21
C ALA A 424 -29.05 15.60 4.29
N TRP A 425 -28.17 16.14 5.13
CA TRP A 425 -27.54 15.35 6.19
C TRP A 425 -28.45 15.09 7.37
N SER A 426 -28.31 13.91 7.95
CA SER A 426 -28.86 13.54 9.26
C SER A 426 -27.80 12.85 10.10
N PHE A 427 -27.88 13.05 11.43
CA PHE A 427 -26.87 12.68 12.39
C PHE A 427 -27.40 11.65 13.38
N TRP A 428 -26.61 10.61 13.64
CA TRP A 428 -26.97 9.56 14.59
C TRP A 428 -26.84 10.05 16.02
N ARG A 429 -27.85 9.81 16.84
CA ARG A 429 -27.92 10.21 18.24
C ARG A 429 -28.04 9.02 19.21
N GLY A 430 -27.42 7.88 18.84
CA GLY A 430 -27.45 6.65 19.63
C GLY A 430 -28.69 5.79 19.43
N HIS A 431 -29.86 6.36 19.13
CA HIS A 431 -31.12 5.66 18.94
C HIS A 431 -32.01 6.22 17.83
N SER A 432 -31.71 7.42 17.34
CA SER A 432 -32.51 8.09 16.29
C SER A 432 -31.64 9.01 15.44
N TRP A 433 -32.16 9.42 14.30
CA TRP A 433 -31.53 10.39 13.40
C TRP A 433 -32.09 11.79 13.66
N ALA A 434 -31.22 12.80 13.70
CA ALA A 434 -31.55 14.20 13.90
C ALA A 434 -30.98 15.08 12.78
N SER A 435 -31.50 16.30 12.64
CA SER A 435 -31.05 17.28 11.65
C SER A 435 -29.76 18.02 12.04
N THR A 436 -29.25 17.84 13.26
CA THR A 436 -28.03 18.45 13.77
C THR A 436 -27.19 17.42 14.51
N PRO A 437 -25.84 17.53 14.48
CA PRO A 437 -24.96 16.65 15.24
C PRO A 437 -25.12 16.87 16.76
N ASP A 438 -24.79 15.85 17.54
CA ASP A 438 -24.75 15.95 19.00
C ASP A 438 -23.37 16.43 19.45
N THR A 439 -23.30 17.66 19.87
CA THR A 439 -22.06 18.31 20.31
C THR A 439 -22.02 18.56 21.82
N THR A 440 -22.89 17.89 22.57
CA THR A 440 -22.93 18.00 24.04
C THR A 440 -21.86 17.14 24.69
N SER A 441 -21.40 17.49 25.88
CA SER A 441 -20.39 16.74 26.62
C SER A 441 -20.84 15.35 27.08
N THR A 442 -22.14 15.04 26.96
CA THR A 442 -22.76 13.75 27.27
C THR A 442 -23.34 13.10 26.01
N ALA A 443 -22.68 13.32 24.88
CA ALA A 443 -23.19 12.91 23.57
C ALA A 443 -23.57 11.43 23.52
N SER A 444 -24.86 11.14 23.39
CA SER A 444 -25.37 9.77 23.23
C SER A 444 -25.15 9.22 21.82
N GLY A 445 -24.70 10.07 20.88
CA GLY A 445 -24.43 9.70 19.49
C GLY A 445 -23.09 9.07 19.23
N ALA A 446 -22.18 9.04 20.19
CA ALA A 446 -20.88 8.36 20.05
C ALA A 446 -21.07 6.86 19.83
N LEU A 447 -20.29 6.28 18.89
CA LEU A 447 -20.38 4.87 18.55
C LEU A 447 -19.73 3.99 19.62
N THR A 448 -20.35 2.83 19.89
CA THR A 448 -19.78 1.85 20.81
C THR A 448 -18.63 1.09 20.17
N ILE A 449 -17.48 1.04 20.85
CA ILE A 449 -16.25 0.34 20.44
C ILE A 449 -15.80 -0.54 21.62
N GLY A 450 -15.91 -1.87 21.46
CA GLY A 450 -15.68 -2.79 22.57
C GLY A 450 -16.69 -2.57 23.69
N SER A 451 -16.21 -2.22 24.88
CA SER A 451 -17.04 -1.91 26.06
C SER A 451 -17.23 -0.42 26.32
N GLY A 452 -16.69 0.46 25.45
CA GLY A 452 -16.73 1.93 25.61
C GLY A 452 -17.13 2.65 24.33
N THR A 453 -16.88 3.95 24.27
CA THR A 453 -17.11 4.79 23.09
C THR A 453 -15.82 5.36 22.51
N THR A 454 -14.72 5.23 23.23
CA THR A 454 -13.48 5.94 22.92
C THR A 454 -12.57 5.10 22.01
N ALA A 455 -12.17 5.69 20.90
CA ALA A 455 -11.16 5.19 19.97
C ALA A 455 -9.79 5.82 20.25
N GLN A 456 -8.74 5.31 19.62
CA GLN A 456 -7.46 6.01 19.53
C GLN A 456 -7.62 7.35 18.79
N ALA A 457 -6.64 8.24 18.93
CA ALA A 457 -6.72 9.60 18.42
C ALA A 457 -6.95 9.69 16.92
N ASN A 458 -6.28 8.81 16.16
CA ASN A 458 -6.38 8.76 14.71
C ASN A 458 -7.22 7.57 14.27
N CYS A 459 -8.26 7.81 13.49
CA CYS A 459 -9.17 6.78 13.01
C CYS A 459 -9.45 6.92 11.52
N GLY A 460 -9.62 5.77 10.83
CA GLY A 460 -10.18 5.66 9.50
C GLY A 460 -11.25 4.57 9.46
N ILE A 461 -12.33 4.76 8.72
CA ILE A 461 -13.42 3.78 8.61
C ILE A 461 -13.79 3.53 7.15
N SER A 462 -13.89 2.24 6.78
CA SER A 462 -14.35 1.81 5.46
C SER A 462 -15.28 0.59 5.54
N TYR A 463 -15.83 0.16 4.40
CA TYR A 463 -16.67 -1.03 4.30
C TYR A 463 -15.98 -2.07 3.45
N VAL A 464 -15.63 -3.19 4.03
CA VAL A 464 -14.85 -4.25 3.40
C VAL A 464 -15.47 -5.60 3.71
N ASN A 465 -15.60 -6.44 2.70
CA ASN A 465 -16.08 -7.83 2.82
C ASN A 465 -17.33 -7.99 3.71
N GLY A 466 -18.32 -7.13 3.52
CA GLY A 466 -19.59 -7.20 4.25
C GLY A 466 -19.61 -6.55 5.64
N LYS A 467 -18.50 -5.99 6.11
CA LYS A 467 -18.38 -5.35 7.42
C LYS A 467 -17.88 -3.91 7.35
N TYR A 468 -18.25 -3.12 8.32
CA TYR A 468 -17.62 -1.83 8.61
C TYR A 468 -16.35 -2.12 9.41
N VAL A 469 -15.24 -1.59 8.94
CA VAL A 469 -13.91 -1.77 9.54
C VAL A 469 -13.41 -0.41 9.99
N MET A 470 -12.99 -0.32 11.24
CA MET A 470 -12.39 0.86 11.83
C MET A 470 -10.90 0.58 12.09
N MET A 471 -10.03 1.35 11.47
CA MET A 471 -8.60 1.40 11.77
C MET A 471 -8.35 2.48 12.79
N GLN A 472 -7.58 2.15 13.81
CA GLN A 472 -7.21 3.07 14.88
C GLN A 472 -5.69 3.04 15.06
N MET A 473 -5.11 4.21 15.28
CA MET A 473 -3.69 4.35 15.62
C MET A 473 -3.56 5.29 16.81
N ASP A 474 -2.57 5.05 17.66
CA ASP A 474 -2.12 6.01 18.65
C ASP A 474 -1.53 7.26 17.98
N LEU A 475 -1.17 8.25 18.78
CA LEU A 475 -0.54 9.46 18.28
C LEU A 475 0.95 9.26 18.08
N GLY A 476 1.36 8.68 16.97
CA GLY A 476 2.77 8.70 16.54
C GLY A 476 3.36 10.10 16.39
N TYR A 477 2.53 11.11 16.63
CA TYR A 477 2.89 12.52 16.51
C TYR A 477 3.63 13.08 17.73
N PHE A 478 3.59 12.41 18.87
CA PHE A 478 4.23 12.84 20.11
C PHE A 478 5.46 11.98 20.44
N CYS A 479 6.34 12.52 21.27
CA CYS A 479 7.52 11.84 21.77
C CYS A 479 7.15 10.69 22.70
N ASP A 480 6.44 9.71 22.23
CA ASP A 480 6.10 8.53 22.99
C ASP A 480 7.03 7.39 22.55
N PRO A 481 7.86 6.84 23.44
CA PRO A 481 8.68 5.68 23.16
C PRO A 481 7.88 4.37 23.25
N SER A 482 6.56 4.42 23.52
CA SER A 482 5.73 3.24 23.63
C SER A 482 5.50 2.54 22.28
N THR A 483 4.90 1.37 22.34
CA THR A 483 4.62 0.54 21.17
C THR A 483 3.59 1.21 20.26
N HIS A 484 3.99 1.51 19.04
CA HIS A 484 3.15 2.14 18.04
C HIS A 484 2.38 1.10 17.25
N GLY A 485 1.06 1.10 17.38
CA GLY A 485 0.21 0.04 16.86
C GLY A 485 -0.86 0.51 15.89
N ILE A 486 -1.13 -0.36 14.90
CA ILE A 486 -2.35 -0.33 14.11
C ILE A 486 -3.33 -1.33 14.71
N TYR A 487 -4.51 -0.83 15.08
CA TYR A 487 -5.60 -1.63 15.66
C TYR A 487 -6.79 -1.63 14.72
N LEU A 488 -7.47 -2.78 14.60
CA LEU A 488 -8.70 -2.91 13.84
C LEU A 488 -9.87 -3.35 14.72
N SER A 489 -11.03 -2.75 14.45
CA SER A 489 -12.33 -3.11 15.01
C SER A 489 -13.32 -3.32 13.86
N THR A 490 -14.29 -4.22 14.01
CA THR A 490 -15.29 -4.49 12.97
C THR A 490 -16.71 -4.41 13.50
N ALA A 491 -17.67 -4.04 12.63
CA ALA A 491 -19.09 -4.05 12.92
C ALA A 491 -19.88 -4.53 11.70
N THR A 492 -21.08 -5.09 11.93
CA THR A 492 -22.01 -5.48 10.87
C THR A 492 -22.97 -4.35 10.47
N SER A 493 -23.07 -3.33 11.33
CA SER A 493 -23.94 -2.16 11.15
C SER A 493 -23.10 -0.87 11.09
N PRO A 494 -23.54 0.18 10.35
CA PRO A 494 -22.82 1.46 10.27
C PRO A 494 -22.72 2.18 11.61
N PHE A 495 -23.63 1.95 12.53
CA PHE A 495 -23.64 2.54 13.88
C PHE A 495 -23.07 1.61 14.96
N GLY A 496 -22.38 0.54 14.55
CA GLY A 496 -21.79 -0.41 15.48
C GLY A 496 -22.79 -1.43 16.08
N PRO A 497 -22.54 -2.01 17.26
CA PRO A 497 -21.28 -1.85 18.00
C PRO A 497 -20.06 -2.41 17.25
N PHE A 498 -18.94 -1.73 17.36
CA PHE A 498 -17.66 -2.24 16.87
C PHE A 498 -17.04 -3.19 17.90
N THR A 499 -16.32 -4.20 17.43
CA THR A 499 -15.54 -5.09 18.31
C THR A 499 -14.47 -4.32 19.08
N ALA A 500 -13.95 -4.91 20.15
CA ALA A 500 -12.78 -4.38 20.82
C ALA A 500 -11.60 -4.26 19.83
N PRO A 501 -10.78 -3.19 19.90
CA PRO A 501 -9.64 -3.00 19.05
C PRO A 501 -8.63 -4.14 19.17
N LYS A 502 -8.21 -4.71 18.05
CA LYS A 502 -7.20 -5.77 17.98
C LYS A 502 -5.94 -5.22 17.33
N LEU A 503 -4.79 -5.31 18.00
CA LEU A 503 -3.50 -5.00 17.40
C LEU A 503 -3.23 -5.95 16.22
N VAL A 504 -2.95 -5.40 15.05
CA VAL A 504 -2.67 -6.15 13.82
C VAL A 504 -1.29 -5.89 13.25
N TYR A 505 -0.71 -4.73 13.53
CA TYR A 505 0.63 -4.38 13.07
C TYR A 505 1.29 -3.39 14.03
N THR A 506 2.62 -3.46 14.16
CA THR A 506 3.42 -2.49 14.92
C THR A 506 4.25 -1.66 13.93
N ILE A 507 4.14 -0.35 14.02
CA ILE A 507 4.85 0.59 13.17
C ILE A 507 6.27 0.76 13.67
N ASN A 508 7.26 0.47 12.81
CA ASN A 508 8.69 0.55 13.13
C ASN A 508 9.47 1.44 12.17
N ASP A 509 8.80 2.30 11.40
CA ASP A 509 9.50 3.26 10.55
C ASP A 509 10.38 4.16 11.40
N THR A 510 11.62 4.38 10.95
CA THR A 510 12.59 5.23 11.66
C THR A 510 12.99 6.43 10.82
N TYR A 511 13.23 7.54 11.47
CA TYR A 511 13.77 8.76 10.89
C TYR A 511 14.87 9.30 11.80
N ASN A 512 16.06 9.54 11.25
CA ASN A 512 17.23 9.99 12.01
C ASN A 512 17.54 9.14 13.27
N GLY A 513 17.37 7.80 13.17
CA GLY A 513 17.66 6.87 14.25
C GLY A 513 16.58 6.79 15.35
N HIS A 514 15.44 7.46 15.18
CA HIS A 514 14.28 7.43 16.07
C HIS A 514 13.05 6.93 15.33
N LEU A 515 12.03 6.44 16.04
CA LEU A 515 10.74 6.12 15.43
C LEU A 515 10.19 7.34 14.70
N ALA A 516 9.79 7.17 13.45
CA ALA A 516 9.17 8.22 12.66
C ALA A 516 7.78 8.54 13.23
N ARG A 517 7.35 9.79 13.11
CA ARG A 517 5.96 10.17 13.41
C ARG A 517 5.04 9.74 12.28
N TYR A 518 3.86 9.28 12.65
CA TYR A 518 2.84 8.79 11.73
C TYR A 518 1.44 9.27 12.14
N TYR A 519 0.54 9.31 11.17
CA TYR A 519 -0.84 9.80 11.34
C TYR A 519 -1.70 9.43 10.12
N THR A 520 -2.93 9.93 10.05
CA THR A 520 -3.88 9.78 8.92
C THR A 520 -4.11 8.33 8.46
N PRO A 521 -4.67 7.46 9.35
CA PRO A 521 -5.00 6.09 8.99
C PRO A 521 -6.09 6.02 7.92
N THR A 522 -5.89 5.22 6.88
CA THR A 522 -6.88 5.00 5.84
C THR A 522 -7.01 3.51 5.50
N ILE A 523 -8.22 3.08 5.19
CA ILE A 523 -8.57 1.71 4.78
C ILE A 523 -9.01 1.73 3.32
N HIS A 524 -8.42 0.87 2.51
CA HIS A 524 -8.64 0.81 1.08
C HIS A 524 -9.27 -0.52 0.68
N GLY A 525 -10.59 -0.62 0.80
CA GLY A 525 -11.34 -1.85 0.53
C GLY A 525 -11.36 -2.28 -0.94
N GLU A 526 -11.08 -1.35 -1.87
CA GLU A 526 -11.05 -1.59 -3.31
C GLU A 526 -9.78 -2.28 -3.81
N PHE A 527 -8.71 -2.27 -3.03
CA PHE A 527 -7.43 -2.87 -3.41
C PHE A 527 -7.29 -4.32 -2.95
N ALA A 528 -8.30 -5.12 -3.26
CA ALA A 528 -8.20 -6.57 -3.07
C ALA A 528 -7.14 -7.14 -4.03
N ASN A 529 -6.10 -7.78 -3.47
CA ASN A 529 -5.04 -8.43 -4.23
C ASN A 529 -5.34 -9.90 -4.58
N GLY A 530 -6.57 -10.36 -4.35
CA GLY A 530 -6.99 -11.75 -4.55
C GLY A 530 -6.55 -12.72 -3.44
N LEU A 531 -5.87 -12.22 -2.39
CA LEU A 531 -5.32 -13.01 -1.29
C LEU A 531 -6.12 -12.88 0.01
N ASN A 532 -7.31 -12.25 -0.03
CA ASN A 532 -8.11 -11.94 1.16
C ASN A 532 -7.32 -11.09 2.17
N GLU A 533 -6.71 -10.03 1.69
CA GLU A 533 -5.92 -9.09 2.48
C GLU A 533 -6.49 -7.68 2.34
N LEU A 534 -6.55 -7.00 3.47
CA LEU A 534 -6.95 -5.61 3.57
C LEU A 534 -5.73 -4.71 3.35
N LEU A 535 -5.85 -3.69 2.50
CA LEU A 535 -4.85 -2.65 2.38
C LEU A 535 -5.14 -1.53 3.38
N LEU A 536 -4.19 -1.25 4.23
CA LEU A 536 -4.18 -0.12 5.16
C LEU A 536 -3.04 0.83 4.81
N THR A 537 -3.25 2.12 5.01
CA THR A 537 -2.18 3.12 4.88
C THR A 537 -2.16 4.09 6.06
N TYR A 538 -0.98 4.66 6.28
CA TYR A 538 -0.74 5.79 7.17
C TYR A 538 0.35 6.67 6.54
N CYS A 539 0.43 7.94 6.93
CA CYS A 539 1.50 8.82 6.46
C CYS A 539 2.59 8.96 7.51
N LEU A 540 3.82 9.09 7.05
CA LEU A 540 4.91 9.59 7.87
C LEU A 540 4.96 11.12 7.79
N ASN A 541 5.49 11.73 8.85
CA ASN A 541 5.86 13.13 8.88
C ASN A 541 7.36 13.27 9.10
N TYR A 542 7.99 14.33 8.63
CA TYR A 542 9.44 14.61 8.76
C TYR A 542 9.99 14.58 10.18
N ASN A 543 9.18 14.28 11.17
CA ASN A 543 9.58 14.23 12.56
C ASN A 543 9.89 12.81 12.99
N ALA A 544 10.79 12.71 13.97
CA ALA A 544 10.97 11.49 14.75
C ALA A 544 10.22 11.57 16.08
N ALA A 545 9.63 10.46 16.49
CA ALA A 545 9.17 10.26 17.86
C ALA A 545 10.35 9.83 18.73
N GLY A 546 10.43 10.28 19.93
CA GLY A 546 11.54 9.96 20.84
C GLY A 546 12.75 10.91 20.70
N GLY A 547 13.74 10.73 21.53
CA GLY A 547 14.84 11.68 21.63
C GLY A 547 14.37 13.03 22.13
N SER A 548 14.82 14.10 21.50
CA SER A 548 14.49 15.47 21.91
C SER A 548 13.12 15.95 21.46
N CYS A 549 12.27 15.12 20.82
CA CYS A 549 11.01 15.60 20.19
C CYS A 549 11.23 16.85 19.35
N SER A 550 12.37 16.92 18.70
CA SER A 550 12.78 18.12 17.99
C SER A 550 11.71 18.46 16.96
N THR A 551 11.30 19.70 17.01
CA THR A 551 10.41 20.33 16.05
C THR A 551 10.81 20.00 14.63
N ILE A 552 9.79 19.90 13.78
CA ILE A 552 9.92 19.82 12.34
C ILE A 552 11.08 20.66 11.86
N THR A 553 12.03 20.03 11.25
CA THR A 553 13.14 20.71 10.63
C THR A 553 12.90 20.92 9.15
N CYS A 554 11.65 20.96 8.71
CA CYS A 554 11.31 21.20 7.32
C CYS A 554 11.88 22.53 6.81
N PHE A 555 12.22 23.45 7.67
CA PHE A 555 12.86 24.69 7.30
C PHE A 555 14.36 24.55 6.98
N ASN A 556 14.93 23.38 7.17
CA ASN A 556 16.25 23.05 6.68
C ASN A 556 16.12 22.37 5.31
N ASN A 557 16.79 22.87 4.29
CA ASN A 557 16.88 22.20 3.00
C ASN A 557 17.35 20.74 3.17
N ASN A 558 17.05 19.89 2.19
CA ASN A 558 17.45 18.49 2.13
C ASN A 558 16.57 17.51 2.93
N GLN A 559 15.26 17.66 2.85
CA GLN A 559 14.33 16.67 3.37
C GLN A 559 14.06 15.58 2.32
N ASP A 560 14.12 14.33 2.77
CA ASP A 560 13.74 13.19 1.93
C ASP A 560 12.20 13.15 1.78
N PRO A 561 11.67 13.25 0.55
CA PRO A 561 10.23 13.22 0.30
C PRO A 561 9.57 11.94 0.82
N ASN A 562 10.32 10.83 0.95
CA ASN A 562 9.80 9.54 1.40
C ASN A 562 9.40 9.52 2.88
N PHE A 563 9.77 10.55 3.66
CA PHE A 563 9.32 10.74 5.04
C PHE A 563 8.14 11.72 5.17
N TYR A 564 7.52 12.08 4.05
CA TYR A 564 6.25 12.81 4.02
C TYR A 564 5.34 12.17 2.98
N GLN A 565 5.01 10.92 3.21
CA GLN A 565 4.29 10.06 2.27
C GLN A 565 3.60 8.90 2.98
N ILE A 566 2.74 8.24 2.21
CA ILE A 566 2.03 7.02 2.57
C ILE A 566 3.00 5.86 2.80
N LYS A 567 2.76 5.12 3.87
CA LYS A 567 3.22 3.76 4.11
C LYS A 567 2.03 2.81 4.05
N ALA A 568 2.26 1.60 3.63
CA ALA A 568 1.22 0.63 3.35
C ALA A 568 1.44 -0.69 4.09
N VAL A 569 0.34 -1.27 4.58
CA VAL A 569 0.33 -2.54 5.31
C VAL A 569 -0.78 -3.42 4.77
N ARG A 570 -0.48 -4.68 4.49
CA ARG A 570 -1.47 -5.73 4.21
C ARG A 570 -1.81 -6.48 5.48
N VAL A 571 -3.10 -6.66 5.71
CA VAL A 571 -3.63 -7.39 6.87
C VAL A 571 -4.54 -8.51 6.38
N PRO A 572 -4.18 -9.79 6.59
CA PRO A 572 -5.05 -10.91 6.25
C PRO A 572 -6.42 -10.81 6.93
N TYR A 573 -7.50 -11.05 6.17
CA TYR A 573 -8.88 -10.95 6.67
C TYR A 573 -9.13 -11.81 7.92
N VAL A 574 -8.50 -12.99 7.97
CA VAL A 574 -8.62 -13.91 9.10
C VAL A 574 -8.19 -13.31 10.44
N LEU A 575 -7.25 -12.36 10.42
CA LEU A 575 -6.81 -11.70 11.66
C LEU A 575 -7.91 -10.87 12.31
N VAL A 576 -8.86 -10.40 11.55
CA VAL A 576 -9.92 -9.47 12.02
C VAL A 576 -11.33 -10.02 11.78
N GLY A 577 -11.43 -11.26 11.33
CA GLY A 577 -12.70 -11.94 11.12
C GLY A 577 -13.52 -11.35 9.95
N LEU A 578 -12.87 -10.92 8.87
CA LEU A 578 -13.47 -10.46 7.62
C LEU A 578 -13.78 -11.61 6.67
#